data_9e06b1ee9d43ab3e1f25672397ffffd2
#
_entry.id   9e06b1ee9d43ab3e1f25672397ffffd2
#
_cell.length_a   1.000
_cell.length_b   1.000
_cell.length_c   1.000
_cell.angle_alpha   90.00
_cell.angle_beta   90.00
_cell.angle_gamma   90.00
#
_symmetry.space_group_name_H-M   'P 1'
#
loop_
_entity.id
_entity.type
_entity.pdbx_description
1 polymer ?
#
loop_
_entity_poly.entity_id
_entity_poly.type
_entity_poly.pdbx_seq_one_letter_code
_entity_poly.pdbx_strand_id
1 'polypeptide(L)'
;VAVLTAQGNRIGLIQRCVAIKLTADARFSESFALQDNALVIFPNNKTSDPQALSQAFARVARPLHDAGYFVQWRDELLSVLDLDSGKCIALAERGLFRFLGMLTTSVYAVGTRRDGRVFVSLRSRTKQVDPGLWDALAAGMISANESRETAVVRLHD
;
A
#
# COMPACT_ATOMS: atom_id res chain seq x y z
N VAL A 1 -7.18 11.22 8.96
CA VAL A 1 -6.51 10.87 10.21
C VAL A 1 -5.30 9.99 9.95
N ALA A 2 -4.30 10.02 10.82
CA ALA A 2 -3.15 9.14 10.75
C ALA A 2 -3.57 7.67 10.94
N VAL A 3 -2.83 6.74 10.31
CA VAL A 3 -2.91 5.30 10.57
C VAL A 3 -1.67 4.91 11.35
N LEU A 4 -1.87 4.40 12.56
CA LEU A 4 -0.82 4.02 13.48
C LEU A 4 -0.88 2.51 13.78
N THR A 5 0.29 1.89 14.04
CA THR A 5 0.33 0.58 14.72
C THR A 5 0.09 0.76 16.22
N ALA A 6 -0.13 -0.33 16.95
CA ALA A 6 -0.26 -0.30 18.42
C ALA A 6 1.01 0.22 19.13
N GLN A 7 2.17 0.21 18.47
CA GLN A 7 3.45 0.76 18.97
C GLN A 7 3.62 2.25 18.63
N GLY A 8 2.66 2.85 17.91
CA GLY A 8 2.71 4.25 17.51
C GLY A 8 3.44 4.52 16.19
N ASN A 9 3.94 3.49 15.47
CA ASN A 9 4.54 3.71 14.15
C ASN A 9 3.49 4.25 13.18
N ARG A 10 3.78 5.38 12.56
CA ARG A 10 2.90 5.98 11.56
C ARG A 10 3.13 5.31 10.21
N ILE A 11 2.09 4.71 9.65
CA ILE A 11 2.18 3.92 8.42
C ILE A 11 1.34 4.46 7.25
N GLY A 12 0.43 5.38 7.50
CA GLY A 12 -0.43 5.89 6.44
C GLY A 12 -1.35 7.02 6.87
N LEU A 13 -2.25 7.39 5.95
CA LEU A 13 -3.28 8.41 6.15
C LEU A 13 -4.61 7.94 5.56
N ILE A 14 -5.67 8.01 6.34
CA ILE A 14 -7.02 7.61 5.92
C ILE A 14 -8.04 8.74 6.12
N GLN A 15 -9.07 8.79 5.30
CA GLN A 15 -10.16 9.74 5.52
C GLN A 15 -10.88 9.40 6.83
N ARG A 16 -11.22 10.42 7.62
CA ARG A 16 -11.87 10.24 8.94
C ARG A 16 -13.20 9.47 8.85
N CYS A 17 -14.02 9.76 7.85
CA CYS A 17 -15.28 9.06 7.63
C CYS A 17 -15.10 7.56 7.37
N VAL A 18 -14.03 7.19 6.65
CA VAL A 18 -13.70 5.78 6.39
C VAL A 18 -13.20 5.11 7.67
N ALA A 19 -12.37 5.78 8.47
CA ALA A 19 -11.90 5.27 9.76
C ALA A 19 -13.08 5.02 10.72
N ILE A 20 -14.03 5.97 10.82
CA ILE A 20 -15.24 5.82 11.62
C ILE A 20 -16.06 4.62 11.15
N LYS A 21 -16.31 4.50 9.83
CA LYS A 21 -17.05 3.37 9.26
C LYS A 21 -16.37 2.03 9.58
N LEU A 22 -15.05 1.97 9.45
CA LEU A 22 -14.27 0.76 9.69
C LEU A 22 -14.33 0.33 11.16
N THR A 23 -14.21 1.26 12.12
CA THR A 23 -14.25 0.96 13.56
C THR A 23 -15.65 0.69 14.08
N ALA A 24 -16.70 1.15 13.38
CA ALA A 24 -18.09 0.83 13.70
C ALA A 24 -18.53 -0.55 13.16
N ASP A 25 -17.76 -1.14 12.26
CA ASP A 25 -18.03 -2.47 11.71
C ASP A 25 -17.60 -3.55 12.71
N ALA A 26 -18.55 -4.27 13.30
CA ALA A 26 -18.30 -5.28 14.32
C ALA A 26 -17.33 -6.39 13.87
N ARG A 27 -17.23 -6.65 12.55
CA ARG A 27 -16.30 -7.64 12.00
C ARG A 27 -14.84 -7.26 12.20
N PHE A 28 -14.55 -5.98 12.40
CA PHE A 28 -13.20 -5.43 12.46
C PHE A 28 -12.88 -4.71 13.78
N SER A 29 -13.79 -4.71 14.75
CA SER A 29 -13.64 -4.01 16.03
C SER A 29 -12.43 -4.41 16.86
N GLU A 30 -11.92 -5.64 16.71
CA GLU A 30 -10.69 -6.09 17.35
C GLU A 30 -9.42 -5.68 16.60
N SER A 31 -9.56 -5.36 15.31
CA SER A 31 -8.43 -5.05 14.43
C SER A 31 -8.18 -3.55 14.27
N PHE A 32 -9.20 -2.72 14.54
CA PHE A 32 -9.12 -1.27 14.35
C PHE A 32 -9.80 -0.52 15.49
N ALA A 33 -9.14 0.53 15.98
CA ALA A 33 -9.69 1.43 16.99
C ALA A 33 -9.39 2.88 16.63
N LEU A 34 -10.32 3.80 16.95
CA LEU A 34 -10.07 5.24 16.90
C LEU A 34 -9.55 5.70 18.27
N GLN A 35 -8.33 6.21 18.32
CA GLN A 35 -7.68 6.74 19.52
C GLN A 35 -6.99 8.06 19.18
N ASP A 36 -7.15 9.08 20.00
CA ASP A 36 -6.50 10.39 19.86
C ASP A 36 -6.52 10.96 18.42
N ASN A 37 -7.66 10.85 17.77
CA ASN A 37 -7.87 11.27 16.38
C ASN A 37 -6.98 10.53 15.34
N ALA A 38 -6.54 9.32 15.65
CA ALA A 38 -5.84 8.41 14.73
C ALA A 38 -6.57 7.06 14.64
N LEU A 39 -6.42 6.37 13.51
CA LEU A 39 -6.82 4.98 13.34
C LEU A 39 -5.66 4.10 13.83
N VAL A 40 -5.82 3.44 14.95
CA VAL A 40 -4.85 2.44 15.44
C VAL A 40 -5.23 1.09 14.87
N ILE A 41 -4.29 0.46 14.15
CA ILE A 41 -4.46 -0.90 13.65
C ILE A 41 -3.88 -1.90 14.66
N PHE A 42 -4.59 -3.00 14.82
CA PHE A 42 -4.23 -4.09 15.75
C PHE A 42 -3.94 -3.58 17.16
N PRO A 43 -4.87 -2.86 17.82
CA PRO A 43 -4.61 -2.15 19.08
C PRO A 43 -4.14 -3.09 20.22
N ASN A 44 -4.51 -4.36 20.15
CA ASN A 44 -4.10 -5.39 21.12
C ASN A 44 -2.80 -6.11 20.75
N ASN A 45 -2.24 -5.87 19.56
CA ASN A 45 -1.01 -6.49 19.10
C ASN A 45 0.19 -5.56 19.37
N LYS A 46 0.80 -5.68 20.54
CA LYS A 46 1.96 -4.88 20.96
C LYS A 46 3.32 -5.44 20.48
N THR A 47 3.32 -6.33 19.49
CA THR A 47 4.57 -6.88 18.97
C THR A 47 5.30 -5.88 18.07
N SER A 48 6.62 -5.83 18.18
CA SER A 48 7.50 -5.15 17.22
C SER A 48 8.11 -6.13 16.21
N ASP A 49 7.72 -7.41 16.27
CA ASP A 49 8.17 -8.42 15.32
C ASP A 49 7.49 -8.21 13.94
N PRO A 50 8.28 -7.94 12.87
CA PRO A 50 7.75 -7.71 11.54
C PRO A 50 6.95 -8.90 10.98
N GLN A 51 7.33 -10.12 11.34
CA GLN A 51 6.62 -11.31 10.88
C GLN A 51 5.23 -11.42 11.51
N ALA A 52 5.14 -11.21 12.83
CA ALA A 52 3.86 -11.23 13.53
C ALA A 52 2.92 -10.12 13.06
N LEU A 53 3.45 -8.92 12.76
CA LEU A 53 2.68 -7.82 12.21
C LEU A 53 2.21 -8.12 10.77
N SER A 54 3.06 -8.73 9.94
CA SER A 54 2.70 -9.18 8.59
C SER A 54 1.56 -10.20 8.61
N GLN A 55 1.60 -11.15 9.55
CA GLN A 55 0.52 -12.12 9.74
C GLN A 55 -0.79 -11.46 10.19
N ALA A 56 -0.72 -10.39 11.00
CA ALA A 56 -1.90 -9.62 11.38
C ALA A 56 -2.52 -8.93 10.16
N PHE A 57 -1.71 -8.31 9.28
CA PHE A 57 -2.19 -7.77 8.01
C PHE A 57 -2.81 -8.84 7.12
N ALA A 58 -2.19 -10.01 6.99
CA ALA A 58 -2.71 -11.10 6.16
C ALA A 58 -4.09 -11.57 6.64
N ARG A 59 -4.30 -11.65 7.96
CA ARG A 59 -5.60 -12.07 8.55
C ARG A 59 -6.75 -11.11 8.24
N VAL A 60 -6.49 -9.79 8.15
CA VAL A 60 -7.55 -8.80 7.92
C VAL A 60 -7.72 -8.44 6.44
N ALA A 61 -6.72 -8.68 5.60
CA ALA A 61 -6.73 -8.25 4.19
C ALA A 61 -7.90 -8.87 3.41
N ARG A 62 -8.06 -10.20 3.45
CA ARG A 62 -9.14 -10.88 2.73
C ARG A 62 -10.52 -10.49 3.27
N PRO A 63 -10.80 -10.52 4.58
CA PRO A 63 -12.06 -10.03 5.12
C PRO A 63 -12.42 -8.59 4.73
N LEU A 64 -11.46 -7.68 4.70
CA LEU A 64 -11.67 -6.29 4.27
C LEU A 64 -12.02 -6.20 2.78
N HIS A 65 -11.33 -6.97 1.93
CA HIS A 65 -11.63 -7.06 0.51
C HIS A 65 -13.05 -7.57 0.29
N ASP A 66 -13.41 -8.69 0.91
CA ASP A 66 -14.72 -9.35 0.76
C ASP A 66 -15.87 -8.48 1.34
N ALA A 67 -15.57 -7.63 2.31
CA ALA A 67 -16.47 -6.61 2.83
C ALA A 67 -16.58 -5.35 1.95
N GLY A 68 -15.80 -5.26 0.85
CA GLY A 68 -15.86 -4.16 -0.10
C GLY A 68 -15.12 -2.89 0.32
N TYR A 69 -14.22 -2.95 1.31
CA TYR A 69 -13.42 -1.79 1.73
C TYR A 69 -12.36 -1.40 0.69
N PHE A 70 -11.88 -2.38 -0.09
CA PHE A 70 -11.09 -2.14 -1.29
C PHE A 70 -11.40 -3.18 -2.36
N VAL A 71 -11.24 -2.80 -3.64
CA VAL A 71 -11.72 -3.61 -4.77
C VAL A 71 -10.63 -4.51 -5.35
N GLN A 72 -9.36 -4.03 -5.36
CA GLN A 72 -8.29 -4.73 -6.04
C GLN A 72 -7.54 -5.68 -5.10
N TRP A 73 -7.68 -6.95 -5.34
CA TRP A 73 -6.78 -7.98 -4.82
C TRP A 73 -5.70 -8.28 -5.87
N ARG A 74 -4.42 -8.32 -5.50
CA ARG A 74 -3.30 -8.47 -6.42
C ARG A 74 -2.45 -9.71 -6.19
N ASP A 75 -2.59 -10.39 -5.06
CA ASP A 75 -1.68 -11.46 -4.60
C ASP A 75 -0.20 -11.00 -4.58
N GLU A 76 0.00 -9.74 -4.27
CA GLU A 76 1.30 -9.09 -4.25
C GLU A 76 1.51 -8.42 -2.90
N LEU A 77 2.64 -8.73 -2.26
CA LEU A 77 3.02 -8.10 -1.00
C LEU A 77 3.92 -6.90 -1.24
N LEU A 78 3.65 -5.81 -0.54
CA LEU A 78 4.51 -4.64 -0.48
C LEU A 78 5.02 -4.42 0.95
N SER A 79 6.14 -3.70 1.07
CA SER A 79 6.73 -3.33 2.36
C SER A 79 5.94 -2.22 3.03
N VAL A 80 5.44 -2.47 4.23
CA VAL A 80 4.85 -1.47 5.11
C VAL A 80 5.97 -0.70 5.79
N LEU A 81 6.07 0.59 5.50
CA LEU A 81 7.11 1.45 6.05
C LEU A 81 6.56 2.24 7.25
N ASP A 82 7.35 2.33 8.29
CA ASP A 82 7.19 3.37 9.29
C ASP A 82 7.62 4.71 8.64
N LEU A 83 6.70 5.66 8.55
CA LEU A 83 6.91 6.92 7.81
C LEU A 83 7.91 7.85 8.47
N ASP A 84 8.18 7.67 9.76
CA ASP A 84 9.10 8.52 10.51
C ASP A 84 10.55 8.02 10.42
N SER A 85 10.76 6.69 10.43
CA SER A 85 12.10 6.09 10.32
C SER A 85 12.45 5.57 8.92
N GLY A 86 11.47 5.40 8.04
CA GLY A 86 11.64 4.78 6.73
C GLY A 86 11.88 3.27 6.77
N LYS A 87 11.83 2.64 7.94
CA LYS A 87 12.09 1.20 8.10
C LYS A 87 10.89 0.37 7.66
N CYS A 88 11.14 -0.75 7.00
CA CYS A 88 10.13 -1.77 6.76
C CYS A 88 9.81 -2.48 8.09
N ILE A 89 8.54 -2.44 8.48
CA ILE A 89 8.05 -3.03 9.74
C ILE A 89 7.10 -4.20 9.54
N ALA A 90 6.61 -4.41 8.32
CA ALA A 90 5.75 -5.54 7.96
C ALA A 90 5.64 -5.68 6.44
N LEU A 91 5.02 -6.76 6.00
CA LEU A 91 4.54 -6.95 4.64
C LEU A 91 3.00 -7.00 4.64
N ALA A 92 2.38 -6.43 3.59
CA ALA A 92 0.93 -6.47 3.47
C ALA A 92 0.50 -6.58 2.00
N GLU A 93 -0.71 -7.11 1.78
CA GLU A 93 -1.36 -7.15 0.47
C GLU A 93 -1.45 -5.75 -0.13
N ARG A 94 -1.03 -5.63 -1.38
CA ARG A 94 -0.98 -4.36 -2.14
C ARG A 94 -2.28 -3.56 -2.12
N GLY A 95 -3.43 -4.24 -2.14
CA GLY A 95 -4.74 -3.61 -2.10
C GLY A 95 -4.99 -2.76 -0.85
N LEU A 96 -4.39 -3.14 0.29
CA LEU A 96 -4.48 -2.38 1.54
C LEU A 96 -3.78 -1.02 1.48
N PHE A 97 -2.75 -0.87 0.65
CA PHE A 97 -1.94 0.35 0.61
C PHE A 97 -2.76 1.57 0.21
N ARG A 98 -3.55 1.45 -0.86
CA ARG A 98 -4.44 2.54 -1.27
C ARG A 98 -5.55 2.79 -0.24
N PHE A 99 -6.10 1.74 0.35
CA PHE A 99 -7.18 1.83 1.33
C PHE A 99 -6.73 2.53 2.62
N LEU A 100 -5.59 2.15 3.16
CA LEU A 100 -5.02 2.71 4.40
C LEU A 100 -4.12 3.94 4.15
N GLY A 101 -3.95 4.36 2.89
CA GLY A 101 -3.09 5.48 2.52
C GLY A 101 -1.62 5.26 2.88
N MET A 102 -1.14 4.02 2.75
CA MET A 102 0.25 3.65 3.03
C MET A 102 1.17 4.06 1.87
N LEU A 103 2.42 4.39 2.18
CA LEU A 103 3.43 4.76 1.20
C LEU A 103 3.83 3.56 0.34
N THR A 104 3.93 3.79 -0.97
CA THR A 104 4.45 2.81 -1.93
C THR A 104 5.71 3.33 -2.60
N THR A 105 6.62 2.43 -2.94
CA THR A 105 7.80 2.74 -3.76
C THR A 105 7.58 2.23 -5.18
N SER A 106 7.90 3.05 -6.17
CA SER A 106 7.75 2.70 -7.58
C SER A 106 9.05 2.98 -8.34
N VAL A 107 9.26 2.24 -9.42
CA VAL A 107 10.30 2.51 -10.41
C VAL A 107 9.69 2.94 -11.73
N TYR A 108 10.44 3.77 -12.46
CA TYR A 108 10.07 4.26 -13.77
C TYR A 108 11.23 4.02 -14.74
N ALA A 109 10.95 3.41 -15.89
CA ALA A 109 11.91 3.35 -16.99
C ALA A 109 11.64 4.50 -17.97
N VAL A 110 12.64 5.34 -18.18
CA VAL A 110 12.58 6.47 -19.11
C VAL A 110 13.54 6.21 -20.26
N GLY A 111 13.01 5.94 -21.45
CA GLY A 111 13.80 5.80 -22.66
C GLY A 111 14.16 7.16 -23.25
N THR A 112 15.41 7.37 -23.63
CA THR A 112 15.85 8.60 -24.30
C THR A 112 16.57 8.29 -25.62
N ARG A 113 16.41 9.18 -26.62
CA ARG A 113 17.20 9.17 -27.85
C ARG A 113 18.46 10.00 -27.68
N ARG A 114 19.43 9.80 -28.57
CA ARG A 114 20.68 10.58 -28.58
C ARG A 114 20.45 12.09 -28.84
N ASP A 115 19.33 12.45 -29.46
CA ASP A 115 18.92 13.82 -29.72
C ASP A 115 18.15 14.47 -28.56
N GLY A 116 18.10 13.80 -27.37
CA GLY A 116 17.44 14.28 -26.17
C GLY A 116 15.92 14.04 -26.09
N ARG A 117 15.30 13.50 -27.14
CA ARG A 117 13.88 13.15 -27.09
C ARG A 117 13.61 11.99 -26.12
N VAL A 118 12.48 12.05 -25.41
CA VAL A 118 12.03 11.05 -24.43
C VAL A 118 10.93 10.20 -25.06
N PHE A 119 11.00 8.88 -24.85
CA PHE A 119 9.90 7.99 -25.18
C PHE A 119 8.85 8.04 -24.07
N VAL A 120 7.60 8.17 -24.46
CA VAL A 120 6.44 8.09 -23.56
C VAL A 120 5.46 7.06 -24.10
N SER A 121 4.71 6.44 -23.21
CA SER A 121 3.64 5.49 -23.55
C SER A 121 2.27 6.08 -23.23
N LEU A 122 1.24 5.66 -23.96
CA LEU A 122 -0.13 5.99 -23.64
C LEU A 122 -0.71 4.89 -22.74
N ARG A 123 -1.16 5.25 -21.54
CA ARG A 123 -1.79 4.31 -20.61
C ARG A 123 -3.07 3.73 -21.23
N SER A 124 -3.28 2.44 -21.01
CA SER A 124 -4.51 1.78 -21.44
C SER A 124 -5.75 2.50 -20.90
N ARG A 125 -6.78 2.61 -21.71
CA ARG A 125 -8.09 3.17 -21.31
C ARG A 125 -8.82 2.31 -20.27
N THR A 126 -8.38 1.06 -20.06
CA THR A 126 -8.91 0.15 -19.04
C THR A 126 -8.20 0.25 -17.69
N LYS A 127 -7.14 1.07 -17.58
CA LYS A 127 -6.47 1.31 -16.30
C LYS A 127 -7.40 2.06 -15.34
N GLN A 128 -7.39 1.69 -14.06
CA GLN A 128 -8.24 2.31 -13.04
C GLN A 128 -7.74 3.69 -12.59
N VAL A 129 -6.43 3.94 -12.74
CA VAL A 129 -5.80 5.22 -12.36
C VAL A 129 -5.26 5.84 -13.64
N ASP A 130 -5.64 7.09 -13.90
CA ASP A 130 -5.19 7.91 -15.01
C ASP A 130 -5.28 7.19 -16.38
N PRO A 131 -6.44 6.63 -16.77
CA PRO A 131 -6.61 5.95 -18.06
C PRO A 131 -6.40 6.94 -19.22
N GLY A 132 -5.65 6.51 -20.24
CA GLY A 132 -5.43 7.30 -21.47
C GLY A 132 -4.51 8.52 -21.30
N LEU A 133 -3.82 8.68 -20.16
CA LEU A 133 -2.80 9.70 -19.98
C LEU A 133 -1.42 9.19 -20.45
N TRP A 134 -0.51 10.13 -20.71
CA TRP A 134 0.88 9.83 -21.02
C TRP A 134 1.64 9.40 -19.77
N ASP A 135 2.50 8.41 -19.91
CA ASP A 135 3.30 7.83 -18.83
C ASP A 135 4.72 7.55 -19.30
N ALA A 136 5.60 7.19 -18.38
CA ALA A 136 6.93 6.66 -18.68
C ALA A 136 6.82 5.40 -19.56
N LEU A 137 7.93 5.00 -20.18
CA LEU A 137 8.00 3.80 -21.01
C LEU A 137 7.52 2.54 -20.25
N ALA A 138 7.96 2.39 -19.01
CA ALA A 138 7.41 1.44 -18.05
C ALA A 138 7.38 2.05 -16.65
N ALA A 139 6.38 1.70 -15.87
CA ALA A 139 6.21 2.15 -14.48
C ALA A 139 5.51 1.08 -13.63
N GLY A 140 5.99 0.87 -12.42
CA GLY A 140 5.34 -0.07 -11.49
C GLY A 140 5.90 -0.01 -10.07
N MET A 141 5.12 -0.56 -9.14
CA MET A 141 5.51 -0.67 -7.75
C MET A 141 6.57 -1.76 -7.58
N ILE A 142 7.45 -1.56 -6.59
CA ILE A 142 8.43 -2.56 -6.17
C ILE A 142 7.73 -3.49 -5.19
N SER A 143 7.71 -4.79 -5.49
CA SER A 143 7.17 -5.82 -4.61
C SER A 143 8.08 -6.06 -3.40
N ALA A 144 7.53 -6.64 -2.34
CA ALA A 144 8.34 -7.07 -1.20
C ALA A 144 9.44 -8.04 -1.67
N ASN A 145 10.65 -7.88 -1.17
CA ASN A 145 11.83 -8.69 -1.51
C ASN A 145 12.32 -8.56 -2.97
N GLU A 146 11.85 -7.56 -3.70
CA GLU A 146 12.31 -7.23 -5.06
C GLU A 146 13.29 -6.06 -5.01
N SER A 147 14.39 -6.13 -5.78
CA SER A 147 15.27 -4.98 -5.98
C SER A 147 14.68 -4.00 -7.01
N ARG A 148 15.18 -2.76 -7.02
CA ARG A 148 14.78 -1.77 -8.03
C ARG A 148 15.08 -2.23 -9.45
N GLU A 149 16.24 -2.86 -9.63
CA GLU A 149 16.73 -3.38 -10.90
C GLU A 149 15.83 -4.52 -11.39
N THR A 150 15.48 -5.47 -10.51
CA THR A 150 14.57 -6.57 -10.83
C THR A 150 13.18 -6.04 -11.19
N ALA A 151 12.67 -5.04 -10.46
CA ALA A 151 11.38 -4.42 -10.75
C ALA A 151 11.36 -3.78 -12.15
N VAL A 152 12.43 -3.07 -12.54
CA VAL A 152 12.53 -2.47 -13.89
C VAL A 152 12.50 -3.54 -14.98
N VAL A 153 13.24 -4.64 -14.81
CA VAL A 153 13.28 -5.74 -15.79
C VAL A 153 11.88 -6.36 -15.94
N ARG A 154 11.24 -6.72 -14.83
CA ARG A 154 9.88 -7.30 -14.82
C ARG A 154 8.83 -6.40 -15.51
N LEU A 155 9.00 -5.09 -15.47
CA LEU A 155 8.08 -4.15 -16.09
C LEU A 155 8.32 -3.96 -17.59
N HIS A 156 9.47 -4.39 -18.10
CA HIS A 156 9.83 -4.30 -19.52
C HIS A 156 9.33 -5.54 -20.32
N ASP A 157 9.16 -6.68 -19.66
CA ASP A 157 8.62 -7.94 -20.23
C ASP A 157 7.08 -7.90 -20.30
#